data_8a8eb0189d2ba716a6bfe71d4da9a2f9
#
_entry.id   8a8eb0189d2ba716a6bfe71d4da9a2f9
#
_cell.length_a   1.000
_cell.length_b   1.000
_cell.length_c   1.000
_cell.angle_alpha   90.00
_cell.angle_beta   90.00
_cell.angle_gamma   90.00
#
_symmetry.space_group_name_H-M   'P 1'
#
loop_
_entity.id
_entity.type
_entity.pdbx_description
1 polymer ?
#
loop_
_entity_poly.entity_id
_entity_poly.type
_entity_poly.pdbx_seq_one_letter_code
_entity_poly.pdbx_strand_id
1 'polypeptide(L)'
;LMTTSPSLIKKLLVIGIAAGVAAMAWWGWLNYSETGPGEGFVSGNGRIEATEIDVATKLPGRVEGIFVREGDFVEAGQPLAQMQLETLEAQRNEALAMRQQAMHMVSAAQAQVALREADVVAALAFVDQRESEFDAAQRRLKRSQTLSEKGAASIQQLDDDRAQASGARAAVSVAKAQAAAARAAVEAAKAQLVGARSTVSAATATIDRIEAEIRDSELRAPRDGRVQIRVAEPGEVLGAGGRVLNLIDLTDVYMTLSLIHIS
;
A
#
# COMPACT_ATOMS: atom_id res chain seq x y z
N LEU A 1 -40.79 112.62 2.12
CA LEU A 1 -39.56 112.17 2.78
C LEU A 1 -39.86 110.94 3.62
N MET A 2 -39.53 109.80 3.12
CA MET A 2 -39.72 108.53 3.84
C MET A 2 -38.51 108.31 4.71
N THR A 3 -38.67 108.41 6.01
CA THR A 3 -37.62 108.07 6.98
C THR A 3 -37.65 106.56 7.22
N THR A 4 -36.71 105.80 6.65
CA THR A 4 -36.50 104.38 6.96
C THR A 4 -35.88 104.25 8.36
N SER A 5 -36.60 103.59 9.26
CA SER A 5 -36.20 103.37 10.64
C SER A 5 -34.92 102.54 10.73
N PRO A 6 -33.92 102.87 11.58
CA PRO A 6 -32.61 102.21 11.68
C PRO A 6 -32.67 100.73 12.15
N SER A 7 -33.84 100.26 12.63
CA SER A 7 -34.07 98.88 13.06
C SER A 7 -34.32 97.93 11.89
N LEU A 8 -34.83 98.38 10.74
CA LEU A 8 -35.07 97.54 9.56
C LEU A 8 -33.74 97.21 8.84
N ILE A 9 -32.84 98.16 8.76
CA ILE A 9 -31.51 97.94 8.13
C ILE A 9 -30.68 96.94 8.92
N LYS A 10 -30.71 97.00 10.27
CA LYS A 10 -30.03 95.99 11.13
C LYS A 10 -30.59 94.59 10.96
N LYS A 11 -31.92 94.42 10.86
CA LYS A 11 -32.56 93.13 10.63
C LYS A 11 -32.22 92.56 9.24
N LEU A 12 -32.19 93.37 8.20
CA LEU A 12 -31.82 92.95 6.86
C LEU A 12 -30.32 92.53 6.79
N LEU A 13 -29.45 93.22 7.52
CA LEU A 13 -28.04 92.88 7.60
C LEU A 13 -27.78 91.55 8.35
N VAL A 14 -28.48 91.30 9.43
CA VAL A 14 -28.44 90.01 10.17
C VAL A 14 -28.97 88.85 9.32
N ILE A 15 -30.05 89.01 8.59
CA ILE A 15 -30.62 88.02 7.67
C ILE A 15 -29.62 87.75 6.52
N GLY A 16 -28.98 88.75 5.97
CA GLY A 16 -27.97 88.59 4.92
C GLY A 16 -26.71 87.77 5.39
N ILE A 17 -26.23 88.09 6.60
CA ILE A 17 -25.14 87.36 7.21
C ILE A 17 -25.53 85.89 7.49
N ALA A 18 -26.74 85.68 8.04
CA ALA A 18 -27.27 84.35 8.31
C ALA A 18 -27.39 83.49 7.01
N ALA A 19 -27.92 84.11 5.95
CA ALA A 19 -28.01 83.47 4.63
C ALA A 19 -26.60 83.12 4.02
N GLY A 20 -25.64 84.03 4.21
CA GLY A 20 -24.27 83.80 3.77
C GLY A 20 -23.58 82.65 4.52
N VAL A 21 -23.78 82.58 5.83
CA VAL A 21 -23.28 81.46 6.65
C VAL A 21 -23.95 80.16 6.26
N ALA A 22 -25.29 80.20 6.06
CA ALA A 22 -26.04 79.00 5.62
C ALA A 22 -25.57 78.49 4.22
N ALA A 23 -25.33 79.46 3.29
CA ALA A 23 -24.80 79.12 1.95
C ALA A 23 -23.35 78.53 1.99
N MET A 24 -22.47 79.12 2.85
CA MET A 24 -21.12 78.57 3.05
C MET A 24 -21.15 77.18 3.73
N ALA A 25 -22.00 76.97 4.71
CA ALA A 25 -22.19 75.71 5.34
C ALA A 25 -22.75 74.64 4.37
N TRP A 26 -23.72 75.05 3.52
CA TRP A 26 -24.21 74.18 2.45
C TRP A 26 -23.17 73.85 1.39
N TRP A 27 -22.39 74.82 0.96
CA TRP A 27 -21.29 74.58 0.01
C TRP A 27 -20.15 73.76 0.60
N GLY A 28 -19.81 74.00 1.87
CA GLY A 28 -18.85 73.17 2.62
C GLY A 28 -19.34 71.74 2.78
N TRP A 29 -20.64 71.52 3.08
CA TRP A 29 -21.26 70.19 3.17
C TRP A 29 -21.19 69.43 1.83
N LEU A 30 -21.55 70.10 0.72
CA LEU A 30 -21.50 69.51 -0.61
C LEU A 30 -20.05 69.08 -0.98
N ASN A 31 -19.05 69.91 -0.73
CA ASN A 31 -17.66 69.60 -1.02
C ASN A 31 -17.04 68.56 -0.06
N TYR A 32 -17.54 68.49 1.17
CA TYR A 32 -17.08 67.49 2.15
C TYR A 32 -17.77 66.16 2.00
N SER A 33 -18.99 66.12 1.48
CA SER A 33 -19.76 64.91 1.28
C SER A 33 -19.32 64.07 0.05
N GLU A 34 -18.53 64.68 -0.85
CA GLU A 34 -18.01 63.95 -2.04
C GLU A 34 -16.62 63.30 -1.86
N THR A 35 -16.20 63.08 -0.59
CA THR A 35 -14.97 62.32 -0.34
C THR A 35 -15.24 60.80 -0.35
N GLY A 36 -15.91 60.36 -1.40
CA GLY A 36 -15.87 58.95 -1.80
C GLY A 36 -14.60 58.71 -2.62
N PRO A 37 -14.09 57.49 -2.67
CA PRO A 37 -13.05 57.13 -3.63
C PRO A 37 -13.52 57.51 -5.04
N GLY A 38 -12.75 58.36 -5.77
CA GLY A 38 -13.15 58.91 -7.07
C GLY A 38 -13.56 57.85 -8.09
N GLU A 39 -14.23 58.30 -9.20
CA GLU A 39 -14.62 57.40 -10.30
C GLU A 39 -13.45 56.51 -10.74
N GLY A 40 -13.67 55.21 -10.68
CA GLY A 40 -12.65 54.17 -11.05
C GLY A 40 -12.13 53.31 -9.88
N PHE A 41 -12.54 53.62 -8.63
CA PHE A 41 -12.23 52.76 -7.49
C PHE A 41 -13.44 51.87 -7.17
N VAL A 42 -13.22 50.58 -7.18
CA VAL A 42 -14.19 49.57 -6.73
C VAL A 42 -13.75 49.10 -5.36
N SER A 43 -14.58 49.24 -4.36
CA SER A 43 -14.31 48.68 -3.04
C SER A 43 -14.87 47.27 -2.96
N GLY A 44 -14.08 46.36 -2.41
CA GLY A 44 -14.49 44.97 -2.15
C GLY A 44 -13.94 44.50 -0.82
N ASN A 45 -14.65 43.58 -0.19
CA ASN A 45 -14.13 42.85 0.96
C ASN A 45 -13.26 41.71 0.45
N GLY A 46 -12.00 41.67 0.86
CA GLY A 46 -11.07 40.57 0.56
C GLY A 46 -10.64 39.90 1.84
N ARG A 47 -10.46 38.57 1.76
CA ARG A 47 -9.81 37.77 2.78
C ARG A 47 -8.56 37.16 2.17
N ILE A 48 -7.44 37.26 2.86
CA ILE A 48 -6.23 36.52 2.54
C ILE A 48 -6.37 35.15 3.18
N GLU A 49 -6.29 34.11 2.37
CA GLU A 49 -6.41 32.74 2.78
C GLU A 49 -5.15 31.98 2.32
N ALA A 50 -4.75 30.98 3.07
CA ALA A 50 -3.67 30.07 2.70
C ALA A 50 -4.27 28.67 2.53
N THR A 51 -3.59 27.81 1.77
CA THR A 51 -4.07 26.45 1.58
C THR A 51 -4.01 25.69 2.90
N GLU A 52 -5.18 25.25 3.36
CA GLU A 52 -5.33 24.43 4.56
C GLU A 52 -5.19 22.95 4.23
N ILE A 53 -4.46 22.22 5.06
CA ILE A 53 -4.21 20.78 4.92
C ILE A 53 -4.62 20.10 6.22
N ASP A 54 -5.65 19.27 6.16
CA ASP A 54 -6.06 18.45 7.29
C ASP A 54 -5.16 17.20 7.40
N VAL A 55 -4.49 17.06 8.54
CA VAL A 55 -3.78 15.83 8.88
C VAL A 55 -4.74 14.94 9.65
N ALA A 56 -5.16 13.85 9.01
CA ALA A 56 -6.17 12.93 9.50
C ALA A 56 -5.63 11.51 9.61
N THR A 57 -6.15 10.73 10.57
CA THR A 57 -5.79 9.33 10.71
C THR A 57 -6.44 8.48 9.59
N LYS A 58 -5.67 7.59 9.00
CA LYS A 58 -6.16 6.64 7.99
C LYS A 58 -6.90 5.45 8.64
N LEU A 59 -6.42 5.03 9.81
CA LEU A 59 -6.97 3.91 10.57
C LEU A 59 -7.64 4.42 11.85
N PRO A 60 -8.73 3.77 12.29
CA PRO A 60 -9.33 4.09 13.58
C PRO A 60 -8.38 3.67 14.72
N GLY A 61 -8.29 4.48 15.75
CA GLY A 61 -7.43 4.18 16.90
C GLY A 61 -7.42 5.29 17.94
N ARG A 62 -6.63 5.08 18.97
CA ARG A 62 -6.38 6.09 19.99
C ARG A 62 -5.15 6.91 19.66
N VAL A 63 -5.20 8.20 19.85
CA VAL A 63 -4.04 9.08 19.75
C VAL A 63 -3.13 8.82 20.95
N GLU A 64 -1.91 8.34 20.71
CA GLU A 64 -0.91 8.11 21.78
C GLU A 64 -0.24 9.42 22.20
N GLY A 65 0.16 10.23 21.21
CA GLY A 65 0.80 11.52 21.45
C GLY A 65 0.78 12.44 20.23
N ILE A 66 0.90 13.74 20.52
CA ILE A 66 1.03 14.81 19.53
C ILE A 66 2.32 15.56 19.85
N PHE A 67 3.23 15.67 18.88
CA PHE A 67 4.61 16.14 19.06
C PHE A 67 4.78 17.64 18.79
N VAL A 68 3.76 18.29 18.23
CA VAL A 68 3.77 19.69 17.82
C VAL A 68 2.70 20.49 18.52
N ARG A 69 2.88 21.81 18.60
CA ARG A 69 1.95 22.77 19.19
C ARG A 69 1.39 23.68 18.12
N GLU A 70 0.26 24.29 18.42
CA GLU A 70 -0.31 25.36 17.59
C GLU A 70 0.69 26.50 17.42
N GLY A 71 0.88 26.91 16.17
CA GLY A 71 1.83 27.93 15.80
C GLY A 71 3.23 27.44 15.42
N ASP A 72 3.56 26.16 15.65
CA ASP A 72 4.86 25.61 15.27
C ASP A 72 5.00 25.50 13.77
N PHE A 73 6.21 25.75 13.26
CA PHE A 73 6.59 25.45 11.88
C PHE A 73 7.03 24.00 11.77
N VAL A 74 6.62 23.35 10.70
CA VAL A 74 6.91 21.94 10.43
C VAL A 74 7.42 21.77 9.02
N GLU A 75 8.34 20.83 8.83
CA GLU A 75 8.89 20.45 7.54
C GLU A 75 8.19 19.21 6.98
N ALA A 76 8.19 19.06 5.65
CA ALA A 76 7.64 17.89 5.00
C ALA A 76 8.29 16.60 5.53
N GLY A 77 7.47 15.60 5.89
CA GLY A 77 7.92 14.34 6.48
C GLY A 77 8.16 14.38 7.99
N GLN A 78 8.10 15.54 8.64
CA GLN A 78 8.25 15.64 10.10
C GLN A 78 7.10 14.91 10.81
N PRO A 79 7.38 14.07 11.84
CA PRO A 79 6.34 13.41 12.63
C PRO A 79 5.56 14.45 13.45
N LEU A 80 4.24 14.40 13.37
CA LEU A 80 3.32 15.33 14.02
C LEU A 80 2.56 14.69 15.17
N ALA A 81 2.10 13.46 14.96
CA ALA A 81 1.35 12.70 15.96
C ALA A 81 1.57 11.19 15.74
N GLN A 82 1.32 10.43 16.79
CA GLN A 82 1.42 8.98 16.84
C GLN A 82 0.10 8.40 17.30
N MET A 83 -0.41 7.40 16.55
CA MET A 83 -1.51 6.56 17.00
C MET A 83 -0.97 5.37 17.80
N GLN A 84 -1.80 4.80 18.69
CA GLN A 84 -1.45 3.64 19.49
C GLN A 84 -1.15 2.42 18.62
N LEU A 85 0.02 1.80 18.78
CA LEU A 85 0.55 0.72 17.94
C LEU A 85 0.39 -0.68 18.51
N GLU A 86 0.07 -0.83 19.81
CA GLU A 86 0.10 -2.12 20.50
C GLU A 86 -0.64 -3.24 19.75
N THR A 87 -1.83 -2.94 19.22
CA THR A 87 -2.63 -3.93 18.49
C THR A 87 -1.97 -4.33 17.17
N LEU A 88 -1.40 -3.36 16.43
CA LEU A 88 -0.72 -3.60 15.16
C LEU A 88 0.60 -4.37 15.37
N GLU A 89 1.33 -4.05 16.43
CA GLU A 89 2.55 -4.78 16.80
C GLU A 89 2.25 -6.23 17.20
N ALA A 90 1.17 -6.46 17.96
CA ALA A 90 0.72 -7.81 18.28
C ALA A 90 0.35 -8.59 17.01
N GLN A 91 -0.39 -7.99 16.08
CA GLN A 91 -0.73 -8.59 14.78
C GLN A 91 0.51 -8.86 13.93
N ARG A 92 1.48 -7.95 13.92
CA ARG A 92 2.76 -8.17 13.23
C ARG A 92 3.51 -9.37 13.79
N ASN A 93 3.58 -9.49 15.12
CA ASN A 93 4.24 -10.62 15.79
C ASN A 93 3.53 -11.95 15.49
N GLU A 94 2.20 -11.98 15.44
CA GLU A 94 1.42 -13.13 15.01
C GLU A 94 1.74 -13.50 13.54
N ALA A 95 1.74 -12.54 12.62
CA ALA A 95 2.07 -12.76 11.22
C ALA A 95 3.51 -13.25 11.03
N LEU A 96 4.47 -12.77 11.83
CA LEU A 96 5.85 -13.26 11.87
C LEU A 96 5.90 -14.74 12.29
N ALA A 97 5.14 -15.14 13.31
CA ALA A 97 5.04 -16.53 13.75
C ALA A 97 4.42 -17.42 12.66
N MET A 98 3.38 -16.94 11.96
CA MET A 98 2.77 -17.65 10.82
C MET A 98 3.77 -17.83 9.66
N ARG A 99 4.56 -16.81 9.35
CA ARG A 99 5.63 -16.94 8.35
C ARG A 99 6.66 -17.98 8.76
N GLN A 100 7.06 -18.00 10.03
CA GLN A 100 8.01 -18.98 10.55
C GLN A 100 7.44 -20.40 10.44
N GLN A 101 6.18 -20.62 10.75
CA GLN A 101 5.48 -21.90 10.56
C GLN A 101 5.48 -22.31 9.07
N ALA A 102 5.18 -21.39 8.16
CA ALA A 102 5.21 -21.64 6.72
C ALA A 102 6.62 -22.02 6.23
N MET A 103 7.68 -21.41 6.78
CA MET A 103 9.07 -21.77 6.49
C MET A 103 9.41 -23.22 6.93
N HIS A 104 8.90 -23.65 8.08
CA HIS A 104 9.04 -25.04 8.51
C HIS A 104 8.30 -26.02 7.56
N MET A 105 7.15 -25.63 7.03
CA MET A 105 6.44 -26.43 6.00
C MET A 105 7.27 -26.53 4.70
N VAL A 106 7.97 -25.47 4.29
CA VAL A 106 8.90 -25.52 3.15
C VAL A 106 10.03 -26.52 3.43
N SER A 107 10.63 -26.50 4.62
CA SER A 107 11.69 -27.42 5.00
C SER A 107 11.21 -28.88 4.98
N ALA A 108 10.00 -29.15 5.49
CA ALA A 108 9.39 -30.47 5.45
C ALA A 108 9.11 -30.93 4.01
N ALA A 109 8.61 -30.05 3.14
CA ALA A 109 8.39 -30.35 1.74
C ALA A 109 9.69 -30.60 0.99
N GLN A 110 10.78 -29.88 1.31
CA GLN A 110 12.12 -30.13 0.76
C GLN A 110 12.64 -31.52 1.15
N ALA A 111 12.49 -31.91 2.41
CA ALA A 111 12.85 -33.25 2.87
C ALA A 111 12.05 -34.34 2.15
N GLN A 112 10.75 -34.09 1.87
CA GLN A 112 9.90 -34.98 1.12
C GLN A 112 10.38 -35.13 -0.35
N VAL A 113 10.82 -34.05 -0.99
CA VAL A 113 11.43 -34.11 -2.34
C VAL A 113 12.70 -34.98 -2.30
N ALA A 114 13.58 -34.74 -1.34
CA ALA A 114 14.83 -35.52 -1.21
C ALA A 114 14.56 -37.02 -0.99
N LEU A 115 13.52 -37.35 -0.17
CA LEU A 115 13.10 -38.75 0.02
C LEU A 115 12.66 -39.37 -1.32
N ARG A 116 11.82 -38.68 -2.10
CA ARG A 116 11.34 -39.19 -3.40
C ARG A 116 12.45 -39.28 -4.45
N GLU A 117 13.42 -38.39 -4.41
CA GLU A 117 14.63 -38.49 -5.26
C GLU A 117 15.47 -39.73 -4.92
N ALA A 118 15.63 -40.09 -3.65
CA ALA A 118 16.25 -41.34 -3.23
C ALA A 118 15.47 -42.57 -3.71
N ASP A 119 14.12 -42.52 -3.66
CA ASP A 119 13.26 -43.59 -4.22
C ASP A 119 13.51 -43.80 -5.72
N VAL A 120 13.73 -42.72 -6.49
CA VAL A 120 14.08 -42.82 -7.92
C VAL A 120 15.44 -43.50 -8.11
N VAL A 121 16.44 -43.15 -7.31
CA VAL A 121 17.77 -43.79 -7.37
C VAL A 121 17.66 -45.30 -7.11
N ALA A 122 16.89 -45.69 -6.08
CA ALA A 122 16.66 -47.10 -5.77
C ALA A 122 15.93 -47.86 -6.92
N ALA A 123 14.89 -47.21 -7.50
CA ALA A 123 14.15 -47.79 -8.61
C ALA A 123 15.01 -47.95 -9.87
N LEU A 124 15.92 -47.00 -10.15
CA LEU A 124 16.89 -47.11 -11.27
C LEU A 124 17.88 -48.23 -11.05
N ALA A 125 18.43 -48.37 -9.84
CA ALA A 125 19.33 -49.52 -9.52
C ALA A 125 18.61 -50.87 -9.71
N PHE A 126 17.31 -50.92 -9.40
CA PHE A 126 16.50 -52.11 -9.66
C PHE A 126 16.31 -52.37 -11.18
N VAL A 127 16.16 -51.30 -12.00
CA VAL A 127 16.15 -51.44 -13.48
C VAL A 127 17.47 -52.03 -13.96
N ASP A 128 18.63 -51.53 -13.50
CA ASP A 128 19.96 -52.01 -13.89
C ASP A 128 20.17 -53.49 -13.53
N GLN A 129 19.67 -53.90 -12.34
CA GLN A 129 19.69 -55.32 -11.94
C GLN A 129 18.87 -56.17 -12.94
N ARG A 130 17.64 -55.79 -13.26
CA ARG A 130 16.76 -56.54 -14.18
C ARG A 130 17.31 -56.52 -15.62
N GLU A 131 17.92 -55.45 -16.07
CA GLU A 131 18.62 -55.42 -17.37
C GLU A 131 19.80 -56.40 -17.42
N SER A 132 20.58 -56.49 -16.35
CA SER A 132 21.68 -57.45 -16.22
C SER A 132 21.18 -58.90 -16.27
N GLU A 133 20.04 -59.20 -15.58
CA GLU A 133 19.40 -60.52 -15.61
C GLU A 133 18.88 -60.86 -17.02
N PHE A 134 18.24 -59.91 -17.68
CA PHE A 134 17.74 -60.07 -19.05
C PHE A 134 18.90 -60.31 -20.02
N ASP A 135 19.99 -59.59 -19.93
CA ASP A 135 21.21 -59.74 -20.73
C ASP A 135 21.81 -61.14 -20.57
N ALA A 136 21.84 -61.66 -19.32
CA ALA A 136 22.33 -63.01 -19.06
C ALA A 136 21.40 -64.06 -19.69
N ALA A 137 20.05 -63.91 -19.57
CA ALA A 137 19.09 -64.79 -20.19
C ALA A 137 19.15 -64.78 -21.71
N GLN A 138 19.34 -63.58 -22.30
CA GLN A 138 19.47 -63.40 -23.74
C GLN A 138 20.74 -64.08 -24.31
N ARG A 139 21.88 -63.94 -23.60
CA ARG A 139 23.12 -64.69 -23.96
C ARG A 139 22.92 -66.19 -23.84
N ARG A 140 22.21 -66.71 -22.84
CA ARG A 140 21.88 -68.11 -22.70
C ARG A 140 21.03 -68.61 -23.86
N LEU A 141 19.95 -67.91 -24.18
CA LEU A 141 19.06 -68.22 -25.31
C LEU A 141 19.83 -68.29 -26.63
N LYS A 142 20.71 -67.26 -26.91
CA LYS A 142 21.53 -67.25 -28.11
C LYS A 142 22.43 -68.48 -28.25
N ARG A 143 23.07 -68.92 -27.13
CA ARG A 143 23.84 -70.16 -27.10
C ARG A 143 23.02 -71.40 -27.34
N SER A 144 21.85 -71.52 -26.67
CA SER A 144 20.91 -72.65 -26.83
C SER A 144 20.40 -72.76 -28.25
N GLN A 145 20.08 -71.66 -28.91
CA GLN A 145 19.69 -71.62 -30.32
C GLN A 145 20.80 -72.20 -31.21
N THR A 146 22.06 -71.73 -31.09
CA THR A 146 23.18 -72.20 -31.87
C THR A 146 23.49 -73.68 -31.64
N LEU A 147 23.34 -74.18 -30.42
CA LEU A 147 23.55 -75.60 -30.07
C LEU A 147 22.40 -76.48 -30.58
N SER A 148 21.16 -76.02 -30.55
CA SER A 148 20.04 -76.77 -31.05
C SER A 148 20.07 -76.91 -32.56
N GLU A 149 20.44 -75.81 -33.29
CA GLU A 149 20.69 -75.86 -34.74
C GLU A 149 21.70 -76.86 -35.16
N LYS A 150 22.71 -77.13 -34.29
CA LYS A 150 23.75 -78.11 -34.46
C LYS A 150 23.39 -79.48 -33.94
N GLY A 151 22.19 -79.68 -33.44
CA GLY A 151 21.75 -80.93 -32.83
C GLY A 151 22.32 -81.24 -31.46
N ALA A 152 23.06 -80.29 -30.80
CA ALA A 152 23.75 -80.43 -29.54
C ALA A 152 22.97 -79.99 -28.32
N ALA A 153 21.74 -79.49 -28.49
CA ALA A 153 20.79 -79.16 -27.41
C ALA A 153 19.40 -79.65 -27.76
N SER A 154 18.55 -79.98 -26.73
CA SER A 154 17.17 -80.39 -26.92
C SER A 154 16.29 -79.22 -27.31
N ILE A 155 15.17 -79.42 -28.02
CA ILE A 155 14.15 -78.44 -28.34
C ILE A 155 13.54 -77.90 -27.04
N GLN A 156 13.32 -78.74 -26.05
CA GLN A 156 12.82 -78.36 -24.76
C GLN A 156 13.72 -77.32 -24.05
N GLN A 157 15.03 -77.52 -24.06
CA GLN A 157 16.00 -76.57 -23.49
C GLN A 157 15.93 -75.23 -24.20
N LEU A 158 15.77 -75.21 -25.53
CA LEU A 158 15.63 -73.99 -26.29
C LEU A 158 14.32 -73.23 -25.93
N ASP A 159 13.21 -73.97 -25.79
CA ASP A 159 11.93 -73.37 -25.41
C ASP A 159 11.93 -72.83 -23.96
N ASP A 160 12.57 -73.53 -23.03
CA ASP A 160 12.78 -73.08 -21.66
C ASP A 160 13.64 -71.78 -21.61
N ASP A 161 14.74 -71.74 -22.33
CA ASP A 161 15.57 -70.54 -22.42
C ASP A 161 14.89 -69.37 -23.12
N ARG A 162 14.01 -69.63 -24.09
CA ARG A 162 13.16 -68.62 -24.75
C ARG A 162 12.13 -68.06 -23.76
N ALA A 163 11.46 -68.93 -23.00
CA ALA A 163 10.50 -68.49 -21.97
C ALA A 163 11.22 -67.64 -20.90
N GLN A 164 12.40 -68.09 -20.44
CA GLN A 164 13.24 -67.35 -19.49
C GLN A 164 13.61 -65.94 -19.99
N ALA A 165 14.09 -65.80 -21.22
CA ALA A 165 14.42 -64.51 -21.78
C ALA A 165 13.19 -63.61 -21.96
N SER A 166 12.04 -64.16 -22.34
CA SER A 166 10.78 -63.42 -22.41
C SER A 166 10.31 -62.92 -21.04
N GLY A 167 10.38 -63.80 -20.01
CA GLY A 167 10.07 -63.44 -18.63
C GLY A 167 10.99 -62.34 -18.08
N ALA A 168 12.32 -62.44 -18.33
CA ALA A 168 13.28 -61.42 -17.93
C ALA A 168 13.05 -60.07 -18.62
N ARG A 169 12.68 -60.10 -19.93
CA ARG A 169 12.30 -58.88 -20.66
C ARG A 169 11.06 -58.21 -20.05
N ALA A 170 10.06 -59.00 -19.69
CA ALA A 170 8.83 -58.48 -19.02
C ALA A 170 9.22 -57.85 -17.66
N ALA A 171 10.09 -58.49 -16.89
CA ALA A 171 10.60 -57.97 -15.60
C ALA A 171 11.31 -56.58 -15.76
N VAL A 172 12.08 -56.41 -16.81
CA VAL A 172 12.70 -55.09 -17.15
C VAL A 172 11.61 -54.05 -17.42
N SER A 173 10.57 -54.40 -18.16
CA SER A 173 9.48 -53.49 -18.46
C SER A 173 8.71 -53.04 -17.19
N VAL A 174 8.51 -53.96 -16.26
CA VAL A 174 7.87 -53.67 -14.94
C VAL A 174 8.79 -52.71 -14.14
N ALA A 175 10.11 -53.02 -14.07
CA ALA A 175 11.06 -52.17 -13.35
C ALA A 175 11.11 -50.75 -13.91
N LYS A 176 11.11 -50.59 -15.24
CA LYS A 176 11.04 -49.30 -15.92
C LYS A 176 9.76 -48.53 -15.61
N ALA A 177 8.63 -49.22 -15.57
CA ALA A 177 7.35 -48.58 -15.16
C ALA A 177 7.39 -48.13 -13.70
N GLN A 178 8.02 -48.91 -12.79
CA GLN A 178 8.19 -48.50 -11.39
C GLN A 178 9.10 -47.25 -11.28
N ALA A 179 10.19 -47.21 -12.05
CA ALA A 179 11.07 -46.03 -12.07
C ALA A 179 10.33 -44.79 -12.63
N ALA A 180 9.48 -44.96 -13.63
CA ALA A 180 8.63 -43.88 -14.14
C ALA A 180 7.63 -43.38 -13.09
N ALA A 181 7.01 -44.29 -12.35
CA ALA A 181 6.11 -43.94 -11.24
C ALA A 181 6.84 -43.18 -10.11
N ALA A 182 8.06 -43.62 -9.75
CA ALA A 182 8.92 -42.93 -8.79
C ALA A 182 9.26 -41.49 -9.24
N ARG A 183 9.58 -41.28 -10.53
CA ARG A 183 9.81 -39.93 -11.10
C ARG A 183 8.57 -39.05 -11.02
N ALA A 184 7.39 -39.60 -11.32
CA ALA A 184 6.13 -38.87 -11.18
C ALA A 184 5.87 -38.45 -9.71
N ALA A 185 6.24 -39.31 -8.75
CA ALA A 185 6.15 -39.00 -7.33
C ALA A 185 7.09 -37.83 -6.93
N VAL A 186 8.28 -37.70 -7.54
CA VAL A 186 9.18 -36.56 -7.35
C VAL A 186 8.50 -35.28 -7.84
N GLU A 187 7.91 -35.29 -9.03
CA GLU A 187 7.24 -34.10 -9.57
C GLU A 187 6.03 -33.69 -8.71
N ALA A 188 5.28 -34.63 -8.17
CA ALA A 188 4.23 -34.35 -7.21
C ALA A 188 4.76 -33.70 -5.92
N ALA A 189 5.87 -34.19 -5.37
CA ALA A 189 6.51 -33.60 -4.20
C ALA A 189 7.06 -32.20 -4.48
N LYS A 190 7.64 -31.95 -5.65
CA LYS A 190 8.07 -30.61 -6.08
C LYS A 190 6.92 -29.65 -6.21
N ALA A 191 5.76 -30.08 -6.72
CA ALA A 191 4.55 -29.26 -6.75
C ALA A 191 4.09 -28.88 -5.33
N GLN A 192 4.16 -29.81 -4.37
CA GLN A 192 3.87 -29.51 -2.96
C GLN A 192 4.86 -28.49 -2.38
N LEU A 193 6.15 -28.58 -2.71
CA LEU A 193 7.17 -27.60 -2.31
C LEU A 193 6.87 -26.21 -2.86
N VAL A 194 6.42 -26.10 -4.11
CA VAL A 194 5.99 -24.82 -4.70
C VAL A 194 4.81 -24.26 -3.93
N GLY A 195 3.80 -25.09 -3.59
CA GLY A 195 2.67 -24.69 -2.76
C GLY A 195 3.10 -24.15 -1.38
N ALA A 196 4.03 -24.85 -0.71
CA ALA A 196 4.55 -24.41 0.57
C ALA A 196 5.31 -23.05 0.47
N ARG A 197 6.08 -22.82 -0.60
CA ARG A 197 6.74 -21.53 -0.87
C ARG A 197 5.71 -20.40 -1.10
N SER A 198 4.63 -20.69 -1.79
CA SER A 198 3.54 -19.72 -2.00
C SER A 198 2.90 -19.31 -0.67
N THR A 199 2.76 -20.22 0.30
CA THR A 199 2.28 -19.91 1.64
C THR A 199 3.22 -18.95 2.38
N VAL A 200 4.55 -19.11 2.24
CA VAL A 200 5.53 -18.16 2.81
C VAL A 200 5.37 -16.78 2.17
N SER A 201 5.19 -16.72 0.85
CA SER A 201 4.96 -15.45 0.15
C SER A 201 3.69 -14.75 0.63
N ALA A 202 2.60 -15.48 0.81
CA ALA A 202 1.34 -14.94 1.34
C ALA A 202 1.50 -14.41 2.78
N ALA A 203 2.21 -15.14 3.64
CA ALA A 203 2.49 -14.70 5.01
C ALA A 203 3.38 -13.45 5.02
N THR A 204 4.36 -13.34 4.11
CA THR A 204 5.19 -12.15 3.96
C THR A 204 4.36 -10.93 3.52
N ALA A 205 3.49 -11.07 2.52
CA ALA A 205 2.59 -10.00 2.09
C ALA A 205 1.66 -9.52 3.23
N THR A 206 1.25 -10.42 4.12
CA THR A 206 0.49 -10.05 5.32
C THR A 206 1.31 -9.17 6.27
N ILE A 207 2.59 -9.49 6.47
CA ILE A 207 3.51 -8.68 7.28
C ILE A 207 3.69 -7.30 6.65
N ASP A 208 3.95 -7.23 5.33
CA ASP A 208 4.16 -5.98 4.61
C ASP A 208 2.94 -5.05 4.72
N ARG A 209 1.72 -5.61 4.69
CA ARG A 209 0.48 -4.86 4.90
C ARG A 209 0.42 -4.27 6.31
N ILE A 210 0.68 -5.09 7.34
CA ILE A 210 0.64 -4.61 8.73
C ILE A 210 1.73 -3.55 8.98
N GLU A 211 2.92 -3.71 8.41
CA GLU A 211 3.98 -2.71 8.49
C GLU A 211 3.61 -1.41 7.78
N ALA A 212 2.84 -1.46 6.68
CA ALA A 212 2.29 -0.26 6.06
C ALA A 212 1.26 0.42 6.98
N GLU A 213 0.40 -0.34 7.65
CA GLU A 213 -0.56 0.19 8.63
C GLU A 213 0.14 0.81 9.84
N ILE A 214 1.25 0.23 10.31
CA ILE A 214 2.11 0.81 11.36
C ILE A 214 2.71 2.14 10.89
N ARG A 215 3.25 2.20 9.66
CA ARG A 215 3.75 3.46 9.09
C ARG A 215 2.66 4.52 8.95
N ASP A 216 1.47 4.13 8.51
CA ASP A 216 0.31 5.03 8.36
C ASP A 216 -0.23 5.52 9.73
N SER A 217 0.13 4.86 10.82
CA SER A 217 -0.24 5.27 12.19
C SER A 217 0.65 6.37 12.75
N GLU A 218 1.80 6.65 12.11
CA GLU A 218 2.62 7.82 12.38
C GLU A 218 2.22 8.94 11.42
N LEU A 219 1.51 9.93 11.93
CA LEU A 219 1.03 11.06 11.13
C LEU A 219 2.17 12.05 10.89
N ARG A 220 2.51 12.26 9.62
CA ARG A 220 3.60 13.15 9.18
C ARG A 220 3.08 14.32 8.39
N ALA A 221 3.82 15.43 8.42
CA ALA A 221 3.52 16.60 7.60
C ALA A 221 3.66 16.26 6.11
N PRO A 222 2.62 16.48 5.29
CA PRO A 222 2.71 16.22 3.84
C PRO A 222 3.52 17.29 3.10
N ARG A 223 3.64 18.50 3.68
CA ARG A 223 4.37 19.66 3.14
C ARG A 223 4.91 20.49 4.28
N ASP A 224 5.79 21.43 3.93
CA ASP A 224 6.23 22.50 4.84
C ASP A 224 5.03 23.39 5.14
N GLY A 225 4.92 23.83 6.40
CA GLY A 225 3.78 24.66 6.79
C GLY A 225 3.84 25.04 8.25
N ARG A 226 2.72 25.59 8.72
CA ARG A 226 2.54 25.97 10.12
C ARG A 226 1.31 25.28 10.69
N VAL A 227 1.41 24.74 11.89
CA VAL A 227 0.27 24.17 12.61
C VAL A 227 -0.71 25.29 12.95
N GLN A 228 -1.93 25.23 12.41
CA GLN A 228 -2.96 26.21 12.67
C GLN A 228 -3.73 25.88 13.94
N ILE A 229 -4.26 24.65 14.01
CA ILE A 229 -5.07 24.20 15.13
C ILE A 229 -4.85 22.72 15.39
N ARG A 230 -4.89 22.34 16.63
CA ARG A 230 -4.91 20.95 17.08
C ARG A 230 -6.35 20.56 17.38
N VAL A 231 -6.87 19.60 16.59
CA VAL A 231 -8.28 19.18 16.67
C VAL A 231 -8.45 18.05 17.70
N ALA A 232 -7.48 17.14 17.79
CA ALA A 232 -7.54 16.01 18.70
C ALA A 232 -6.58 16.16 19.87
N GLU A 233 -6.88 15.45 20.97
CA GLU A 233 -6.05 15.40 22.16
C GLU A 233 -5.45 14.00 22.39
N PRO A 234 -4.25 13.90 23.03
CA PRO A 234 -3.69 12.63 23.44
C PRO A 234 -4.68 11.82 24.31
N GLY A 235 -4.86 10.54 24.00
CA GLY A 235 -5.83 9.66 24.65
C GLY A 235 -7.20 9.60 23.99
N GLU A 236 -7.51 10.49 23.08
CA GLU A 236 -8.77 10.49 22.31
C GLU A 236 -8.82 9.36 21.30
N VAL A 237 -10.02 8.81 21.06
CA VAL A 237 -10.26 7.74 20.09
C VAL A 237 -10.90 8.34 18.84
N LEU A 238 -10.23 8.18 17.71
CA LEU A 238 -10.66 8.68 16.42
C LEU A 238 -11.09 7.54 15.48
N GLY A 239 -12.11 7.81 14.68
CA GLY A 239 -12.48 6.96 13.55
C GLY A 239 -11.54 7.15 12.35
N ALA A 240 -11.64 6.29 11.34
CA ALA A 240 -10.93 6.50 10.07
C ALA A 240 -11.33 7.84 9.43
N GLY A 241 -10.36 8.63 9.00
CA GLY A 241 -10.55 10.00 8.52
C GLY A 241 -10.71 11.05 9.63
N GLY A 242 -10.56 10.68 10.90
CA GLY A 242 -10.57 11.62 12.02
C GLY A 242 -9.40 12.61 11.94
N ARG A 243 -9.71 13.92 11.98
CA ARG A 243 -8.71 14.99 11.92
C ARG A 243 -7.97 15.08 13.25
N VAL A 244 -6.64 15.13 13.19
CA VAL A 244 -5.78 15.29 14.36
C VAL A 244 -5.33 16.73 14.49
N LEU A 245 -4.90 17.34 13.39
CA LEU A 245 -4.46 18.73 13.33
C LEU A 245 -4.66 19.29 11.92
N ASN A 246 -4.67 20.63 11.83
CA ASN A 246 -4.72 21.34 10.57
C ASN A 246 -3.41 22.12 10.36
N LEU A 247 -2.87 22.06 9.14
CA LEU A 247 -1.69 22.78 8.70
C LEU A 247 -2.07 23.85 7.69
N ILE A 248 -1.35 24.97 7.71
CA ILE A 248 -1.43 26.00 6.69
C ILE A 248 -0.13 26.01 5.89
N ASP A 249 -0.26 25.91 4.58
CA ASP A 249 0.85 26.13 3.64
C ASP A 249 0.99 27.65 3.40
N LEU A 250 2.05 28.24 3.97
CA LEU A 250 2.31 29.69 3.84
C LEU A 250 2.98 30.05 2.49
N THR A 251 3.33 29.06 1.68
CA THR A 251 3.90 29.30 0.35
C THR A 251 2.81 29.46 -0.71
N ASP A 252 1.60 28.96 -0.44
CA ASP A 252 0.42 29.01 -1.31
C ASP A 252 -0.68 29.88 -0.66
N VAL A 253 -0.51 31.18 -0.80
CA VAL A 253 -1.43 32.18 -0.25
C VAL A 253 -2.21 32.85 -1.38
N TYR A 254 -3.53 32.90 -1.25
CA TYR A 254 -4.42 33.51 -2.21
C TYR A 254 -5.38 34.49 -1.55
N MET A 255 -5.94 35.38 -2.36
CA MET A 255 -6.88 36.39 -1.90
C MET A 255 -8.27 36.15 -2.53
N THR A 256 -9.25 35.90 -1.69
CA THR A 256 -10.65 35.83 -2.12
C THR A 256 -11.26 37.23 -2.03
N LEU A 257 -11.67 37.79 -3.18
CA LEU A 257 -12.31 39.12 -3.27
C LEU A 257 -13.79 38.94 -3.55
N SER A 258 -14.60 39.55 -2.72
CA SER A 258 -16.04 39.74 -3.00
C SER A 258 -16.27 41.16 -3.48
N LEU A 259 -16.54 41.34 -4.77
CA LEU A 259 -16.89 42.61 -5.37
C LEU A 259 -18.36 42.84 -5.16
N ILE A 260 -18.73 43.87 -4.36
CA ILE A 260 -20.09 44.36 -4.25
C ILE A 260 -20.28 45.41 -5.34
N HIS A 261 -20.97 45.05 -6.42
CA HIS A 261 -21.34 46.01 -7.45
C HIS A 261 -22.53 46.79 -6.91
N ILE A 262 -22.33 48.09 -6.59
CA ILE A 262 -23.39 49.03 -6.34
C ILE A 262 -23.68 49.70 -7.69
N SER A 263 -24.80 49.33 -8.31
CA SER A 263 -25.35 49.98 -9.48
C SER A 263 -26.19 51.20 -9.12
#